data_bbdb79d1e73582cd08ca8098e73739b6
#
_entry.id   bbdb79d1e73582cd08ca8098e73739b6
#
_cell.length_a   1.000
_cell.length_b   1.000
_cell.length_c   1.000
_cell.angle_alpha   90.00
_cell.angle_beta   90.00
_cell.angle_gamma   90.00
#
_symmetry.space_group_name_H-M   'P 1'
#
loop_
_entity.id
_entity.type
_entity.pdbx_description
1 polymer ?
#
loop_
_entity_poly.entity_id
_entity_poly.type
_entity_poly.pdbx_seq_one_letter_code
_entity_poly.pdbx_strand_id
1 'polypeptide(L)'
;MKKNILKIKKLSIKTKLNNEIFLVDNISFSVEEGKTTCIVGESGSGKSLTALSIIRLLSTQLKMTGEILFNNNDICKMSDSEIRQKRGLDIAMIFQEPMTSLNPVLTIGYQIKEAIAVHSVLQKKEIENRVKELLLLVGIPVERVNSYPDELSGGQRQRVMIAMAMSCNPKLLIADEPTTALDVTVQAQILKLLDDLKNKLNMSMLFITHDFGVVEDIADDVIVMFKGKIVERGDVKQVLNKPKHPYTKALLGCVPDALGRKQLTPIDYVKLDKAIQRL
;
A
#
# COMPACT_ATOMS: atom_id res chain seq x y z
N MET A 1 -2.26 4.24 -25.89
CA MET A 1 -3.09 3.45 -24.95
C MET A 1 -2.38 3.47 -23.59
N LYS A 2 -3.09 3.77 -22.52
CA LYS A 2 -2.55 3.70 -21.15
C LYS A 2 -2.18 2.26 -20.82
N LYS A 3 -0.93 2.02 -20.42
CA LYS A 3 -0.44 0.71 -20.05
C LYS A 3 -0.68 0.50 -18.55
N ASN A 4 -1.37 -0.59 -18.19
CA ASN A 4 -1.61 -0.94 -16.80
C ASN A 4 -0.60 -1.99 -16.36
N ILE A 5 0.08 -1.73 -15.24
CA ILE A 5 1.01 -2.68 -14.61
C ILE A 5 0.26 -3.77 -13.85
N LEU A 6 -0.86 -3.39 -13.20
CA LEU A 6 -1.72 -4.29 -12.45
C LEU A 6 -3.17 -4.15 -12.93
N LYS A 7 -3.86 -5.28 -13.10
CA LYS A 7 -5.31 -5.32 -13.35
C LYS A 7 -5.94 -6.36 -12.45
N ILE A 8 -6.92 -5.95 -11.70
CA ILE A 8 -7.76 -6.82 -10.88
C ILE A 8 -9.12 -6.92 -11.53
N LYS A 9 -9.63 -8.15 -11.70
CA LYS A 9 -10.92 -8.43 -12.34
C LYS A 9 -11.74 -9.35 -11.46
N LYS A 10 -12.92 -8.86 -11.06
CA LYS A 10 -13.93 -9.59 -10.29
C LYS A 10 -13.34 -10.30 -9.06
N LEU A 11 -12.41 -9.64 -8.37
CA LEU A 11 -11.81 -10.19 -7.16
C LEU A 11 -12.85 -10.28 -6.05
N SER A 12 -13.00 -11.47 -5.51
CA SER A 12 -13.79 -11.69 -4.28
C SER A 12 -12.97 -12.50 -3.28
N ILE A 13 -13.05 -12.11 -2.02
CA ILE A 13 -12.39 -12.77 -0.90
C ILE A 13 -13.44 -13.06 0.16
N LYS A 14 -13.57 -14.31 0.56
CA LYS A 14 -14.55 -14.77 1.55
C LYS A 14 -13.93 -15.71 2.57
N THR A 15 -14.59 -15.85 3.71
CA THR A 15 -14.23 -16.85 4.74
C THR A 15 -14.54 -18.26 4.23
N LYS A 16 -13.77 -19.27 4.70
CA LYS A 16 -14.05 -20.70 4.44
C LYS A 16 -15.00 -21.33 5.46
N LEU A 17 -15.50 -20.57 6.43
CA LEU A 17 -16.41 -21.02 7.46
C LEU A 17 -17.82 -21.33 6.89
N ASN A 18 -18.64 -22.09 7.63
CA ASN A 18 -19.98 -22.52 7.19
C ASN A 18 -20.91 -21.38 6.75
N ASN A 19 -20.72 -20.16 7.28
CA ASN A 19 -21.35 -18.95 6.77
C ASN A 19 -20.29 -18.17 5.98
N GLU A 20 -20.27 -18.33 4.64
CA GLU A 20 -19.35 -17.62 3.75
C GLU A 20 -19.64 -16.11 3.78
N ILE A 21 -18.80 -15.35 4.48
CA ILE A 21 -18.90 -13.90 4.53
C ILE A 21 -17.93 -13.31 3.51
N PHE A 22 -18.43 -12.46 2.62
CA PHE A 22 -17.60 -11.68 1.70
C PHE A 22 -16.90 -10.54 2.44
N LEU A 23 -15.57 -10.60 2.49
CA LEU A 23 -14.71 -9.54 3.00
C LEU A 23 -14.31 -8.56 1.89
N VAL A 24 -14.24 -9.07 0.65
CA VAL A 24 -14.11 -8.30 -0.59
C VAL A 24 -15.08 -8.93 -1.59
N ASP A 25 -15.90 -8.12 -2.25
CA ASP A 25 -16.98 -8.60 -3.10
C ASP A 25 -16.90 -7.98 -4.50
N ASN A 26 -16.51 -8.81 -5.49
CA ASN A 26 -16.54 -8.54 -6.93
C ASN A 26 -15.89 -7.21 -7.35
N ILE A 27 -14.72 -6.86 -6.78
CA ILE A 27 -14.02 -5.63 -7.13
C ILE A 27 -13.20 -5.77 -8.42
N SER A 28 -13.15 -4.68 -9.20
CA SER A 28 -12.34 -4.61 -10.43
C SER A 28 -11.72 -3.22 -10.58
N PHE A 29 -10.41 -3.17 -10.74
CA PHE A 29 -9.67 -1.92 -10.96
C PHE A 29 -8.31 -2.19 -11.62
N SER A 30 -7.60 -1.12 -11.97
CA SER A 30 -6.25 -1.22 -12.51
C SER A 30 -5.35 -0.13 -11.94
N VAL A 31 -4.05 -0.43 -11.88
CA VAL A 31 -2.98 0.52 -11.60
C VAL A 31 -2.25 0.81 -12.90
N GLU A 32 -2.19 2.09 -13.28
CA GLU A 32 -1.50 2.56 -14.48
C GLU A 32 0.01 2.60 -14.23
N GLU A 33 0.82 2.26 -15.24
CA GLU A 33 2.28 2.28 -15.14
C GLU A 33 2.81 3.67 -14.80
N GLY A 34 3.70 3.78 -13.81
CA GLY A 34 4.30 5.03 -13.35
C GLY A 34 3.39 5.93 -12.50
N LYS A 35 2.16 5.48 -12.19
CA LYS A 35 1.19 6.24 -11.40
C LYS A 35 0.97 5.70 -10.00
N THR A 36 0.42 6.56 -9.14
CA THR A 36 -0.08 6.22 -7.82
C THR A 36 -1.59 6.06 -7.87
N THR A 37 -2.08 4.84 -7.58
CA THR A 37 -3.50 4.57 -7.32
C THR A 37 -3.70 4.44 -5.82
N CYS A 38 -4.53 5.28 -5.22
CA CYS A 38 -4.87 5.19 -3.80
C CYS A 38 -6.15 4.37 -3.59
N ILE A 39 -6.13 3.45 -2.64
CA ILE A 39 -7.34 2.81 -2.10
C ILE A 39 -7.63 3.41 -0.74
N VAL A 40 -8.82 3.99 -0.59
CA VAL A 40 -9.25 4.63 0.65
C VAL A 40 -10.54 4.03 1.19
N GLY A 41 -10.74 4.14 2.48
CA GLY A 41 -11.93 3.66 3.19
C GLY A 41 -11.62 3.36 4.64
N GLU A 42 -12.66 3.11 5.44
CA GLU A 42 -12.52 2.79 6.86
C GLU A 42 -11.82 1.45 7.11
N SER A 43 -11.37 1.24 8.35
CA SER A 43 -10.87 -0.06 8.79
C SER A 43 -11.93 -1.16 8.54
N GLY A 44 -11.49 -2.33 8.09
CA GLY A 44 -12.40 -3.43 7.75
C GLY A 44 -13.09 -3.32 6.38
N SER A 45 -12.83 -2.28 5.56
CA SER A 45 -13.42 -2.17 4.22
C SER A 45 -12.83 -3.12 3.17
N GLY A 46 -11.77 -3.90 3.51
CA GLY A 46 -11.15 -4.89 2.61
C GLY A 46 -9.87 -4.43 1.91
N LYS A 47 -9.34 -3.24 2.21
CA LYS A 47 -8.13 -2.67 1.57
C LYS A 47 -6.90 -3.55 1.70
N SER A 48 -6.50 -3.86 2.93
CA SER A 48 -5.31 -4.69 3.20
C SER A 48 -5.47 -6.13 2.68
N LEU A 49 -6.69 -6.70 2.71
CA LEU A 49 -6.95 -7.99 2.10
C LEU A 49 -6.76 -7.94 0.58
N THR A 50 -7.18 -6.85 -0.06
CA THR A 50 -6.94 -6.62 -1.48
C THR A 50 -5.44 -6.56 -1.78
N ALA A 51 -4.65 -5.83 -0.96
CA ALA A 51 -3.19 -5.77 -1.09
C ALA A 51 -2.53 -7.15 -0.94
N LEU A 52 -2.87 -7.87 0.13
CA LEU A 52 -2.33 -9.21 0.40
C LEU A 52 -2.70 -10.23 -0.69
N SER A 53 -3.86 -10.07 -1.35
CA SER A 53 -4.26 -10.93 -2.46
C SER A 53 -3.33 -10.79 -3.67
N ILE A 54 -2.84 -9.59 -3.97
CA ILE A 54 -1.95 -9.30 -5.09
C ILE A 54 -0.63 -10.07 -4.97
N ILE A 55 -0.12 -10.20 -3.76
CA ILE A 55 1.11 -10.96 -3.50
C ILE A 55 0.85 -12.38 -2.98
N ARG A 56 -0.41 -12.86 -3.00
CA ARG A 56 -0.82 -14.18 -2.52
C ARG A 56 -0.36 -14.49 -1.10
N LEU A 57 -0.52 -13.53 -0.17
CA LEU A 57 -0.26 -13.69 1.26
C LEU A 57 -1.54 -13.69 2.10
N LEU A 58 -2.67 -14.03 1.50
CA LEU A 58 -3.91 -14.22 2.25
C LEU A 58 -3.80 -15.42 3.19
N SER A 59 -4.47 -15.32 4.35
CA SER A 59 -4.62 -16.43 5.28
C SER A 59 -5.26 -17.65 4.59
N THR A 60 -4.82 -18.86 4.98
CA THR A 60 -5.37 -20.13 4.49
C THR A 60 -6.85 -20.33 4.86
N GLN A 61 -7.38 -19.57 5.82
CA GLN A 61 -8.80 -19.54 6.20
C GLN A 61 -9.68 -18.76 5.21
N LEU A 62 -9.08 -18.06 4.25
CA LEU A 62 -9.78 -17.28 3.23
C LEU A 62 -9.76 -18.00 1.89
N LYS A 63 -10.81 -17.77 1.11
CA LYS A 63 -10.93 -18.21 -0.29
C LYS A 63 -11.00 -17.00 -1.18
N MET A 64 -10.15 -16.99 -2.20
CA MET A 64 -10.09 -15.93 -3.22
C MET A 64 -10.60 -16.47 -4.55
N THR A 65 -11.33 -15.63 -5.29
CA THR A 65 -11.75 -15.86 -6.68
C THR A 65 -11.54 -14.58 -7.50
N GLY A 66 -11.50 -14.70 -8.82
CA GLY A 66 -11.22 -13.59 -9.75
C GLY A 66 -9.84 -13.71 -10.38
N GLU A 67 -9.41 -12.68 -11.11
CA GLU A 67 -8.13 -12.63 -11.80
C GLU A 67 -7.29 -11.45 -11.28
N ILE A 68 -6.00 -11.67 -11.10
CA ILE A 68 -5.00 -10.64 -10.78
C ILE A 68 -3.90 -10.72 -11.81
N LEU A 69 -3.87 -9.74 -12.73
CA LEU A 69 -2.90 -9.68 -13.81
C LEU A 69 -1.81 -8.66 -13.49
N PHE A 70 -0.58 -9.11 -13.33
CA PHE A 70 0.61 -8.27 -13.23
C PHE A 70 1.41 -8.37 -14.53
N ASN A 71 1.63 -7.25 -15.21
CA ASN A 71 2.23 -7.23 -16.55
C ASN A 71 1.58 -8.25 -17.50
N ASN A 72 0.23 -8.34 -17.47
CA ASN A 72 -0.62 -9.29 -18.21
C ASN A 72 -0.44 -10.77 -17.83
N ASN A 73 0.37 -11.13 -16.85
CA ASN A 73 0.51 -12.48 -16.34
C ASN A 73 -0.40 -12.68 -15.12
N ASP A 74 -1.20 -13.74 -15.13
CA ASP A 74 -2.16 -14.03 -14.05
C ASP A 74 -1.42 -14.60 -12.82
N ILE A 75 -1.31 -13.78 -11.78
CA ILE A 75 -0.68 -14.15 -10.49
C ILE A 75 -1.41 -15.35 -9.84
N CYS A 76 -2.73 -15.45 -10.04
CA CYS A 76 -3.51 -16.52 -9.42
C CYS A 76 -3.15 -17.91 -9.96
N LYS A 77 -2.61 -17.98 -11.19
CA LYS A 77 -2.21 -19.22 -11.88
C LYS A 77 -0.73 -19.57 -11.70
N MET A 78 0.08 -18.66 -11.16
CA MET A 78 1.51 -18.91 -10.92
C MET A 78 1.68 -20.00 -9.85
N SER A 79 2.74 -20.80 -9.98
CA SER A 79 3.21 -21.69 -8.92
C SER A 79 3.70 -20.89 -7.70
N ASP A 80 3.86 -21.55 -6.55
CA ASP A 80 4.39 -20.89 -5.36
C ASP A 80 5.86 -20.45 -5.53
N SER A 81 6.60 -21.14 -6.38
CA SER A 81 7.97 -20.76 -6.74
C SER A 81 7.99 -19.46 -7.57
N GLU A 82 7.13 -19.37 -8.58
CA GLU A 82 7.04 -18.19 -9.46
C GLU A 82 6.59 -16.93 -8.69
N ILE A 83 5.56 -17.03 -7.86
CA ILE A 83 5.11 -15.87 -7.07
C ILE A 83 6.15 -15.46 -6.02
N ARG A 84 6.90 -16.41 -5.44
CA ARG A 84 7.99 -16.12 -4.51
C ARG A 84 9.11 -15.33 -5.18
N GLN A 85 9.45 -15.63 -6.43
CA GLN A 85 10.40 -14.85 -7.21
C GLN A 85 9.90 -13.43 -7.52
N LYS A 86 8.58 -13.24 -7.69
CA LYS A 86 8.00 -11.92 -7.95
C LYS A 86 7.99 -11.01 -6.72
N ARG A 87 7.76 -11.59 -5.52
CA ARG A 87 7.76 -10.85 -4.27
C ARG A 87 9.15 -10.26 -4.02
N GLY A 88 9.20 -8.97 -3.71
CA GLY A 88 10.44 -8.20 -3.48
C GLY A 88 11.17 -7.80 -4.77
N LEU A 89 11.19 -8.64 -5.81
CA LEU A 89 11.88 -8.34 -7.07
C LEU A 89 11.04 -7.42 -7.98
N ASP A 90 9.82 -7.84 -8.31
CA ASP A 90 8.93 -7.10 -9.21
C ASP A 90 7.83 -6.35 -8.45
N ILE A 91 7.32 -6.94 -7.36
CA ILE A 91 6.26 -6.40 -6.50
C ILE A 91 6.77 -6.38 -5.07
N ALA A 92 6.97 -5.19 -4.52
CA ALA A 92 7.31 -5.01 -3.10
C ALA A 92 6.10 -4.54 -2.31
N MET A 93 6.11 -4.81 -1.01
CA MET A 93 5.07 -4.35 -0.09
C MET A 93 5.68 -3.77 1.18
N ILE A 94 5.15 -2.61 1.59
CA ILE A 94 5.34 -2.01 2.91
C ILE A 94 4.09 -2.36 3.71
N PHE A 95 4.26 -3.05 4.84
CA PHE A 95 3.17 -3.46 5.72
C PHE A 95 2.81 -2.37 6.72
N GLN A 96 1.60 -2.45 7.27
CA GLN A 96 1.00 -1.42 8.13
C GLN A 96 1.79 -1.13 9.41
N GLU A 97 2.47 -2.13 10.00
CA GLU A 97 3.13 -1.98 11.30
C GLU A 97 4.66 -2.10 11.21
N PRO A 98 5.41 -0.97 11.31
CA PRO A 98 6.87 -1.02 11.31
C PRO A 98 7.47 -1.79 12.49
N MET A 99 6.77 -1.80 13.62
CA MET A 99 7.25 -2.43 14.86
C MET A 99 7.31 -3.95 14.77
N THR A 100 6.41 -4.56 14.00
CA THR A 100 6.33 -6.01 13.83
C THR A 100 7.02 -6.50 12.57
N SER A 101 7.35 -5.59 11.65
CA SER A 101 7.93 -5.93 10.34
C SER A 101 9.46 -6.06 10.37
N LEU A 102 10.13 -5.35 11.30
CA LEU A 102 11.58 -5.48 11.52
C LEU A 102 11.86 -6.51 12.62
N ASN A 103 12.82 -7.40 12.39
CA ASN A 103 13.28 -8.32 13.41
C ASN A 103 14.14 -7.58 14.44
N PRO A 104 13.72 -7.50 15.73
CA PRO A 104 14.41 -6.68 16.74
C PRO A 104 15.81 -7.20 17.11
N VAL A 105 16.10 -8.47 16.86
CA VAL A 105 17.40 -9.08 17.21
C VAL A 105 18.41 -9.08 16.05
N LEU A 106 18.06 -8.48 14.92
CA LEU A 106 18.95 -8.32 13.77
C LEU A 106 19.19 -6.85 13.47
N THR A 107 20.43 -6.52 13.07
CA THR A 107 20.76 -5.14 12.67
C THR A 107 20.02 -4.75 11.39
N ILE A 108 19.75 -3.46 11.19
CA ILE A 108 19.06 -2.97 10.00
C ILE A 108 19.85 -3.27 8.72
N GLY A 109 21.18 -3.17 8.77
CA GLY A 109 22.03 -3.52 7.64
C GLY A 109 21.95 -5.00 7.26
N TYR A 110 21.85 -5.90 8.25
CA TYR A 110 21.66 -7.33 8.00
C TYR A 110 20.31 -7.59 7.29
N GLN A 111 19.22 -6.99 7.75
CA GLN A 111 17.88 -7.19 7.18
C GLN A 111 17.78 -6.65 5.74
N ILE A 112 18.37 -5.46 5.48
CA ILE A 112 18.45 -4.94 4.10
C ILE A 112 19.30 -5.85 3.22
N LYS A 113 20.44 -6.33 3.73
CA LYS A 113 21.30 -7.29 3.02
C LYS A 113 20.58 -8.58 2.65
N GLU A 114 19.79 -9.15 3.58
CA GLU A 114 18.99 -10.33 3.35
C GLU A 114 17.99 -10.12 2.21
N ALA A 115 17.26 -8.97 2.25
CA ALA A 115 16.30 -8.60 1.20
C ALA A 115 16.94 -8.51 -0.19
N ILE A 116 18.20 -8.03 -0.29
CA ILE A 116 18.95 -8.01 -1.55
C ILE A 116 19.37 -9.43 -1.95
N ALA A 117 19.95 -10.20 -1.02
CA ALA A 117 20.58 -11.49 -1.29
C ALA A 117 19.60 -12.56 -1.80
N VAL A 118 18.33 -12.48 -1.36
CA VAL A 118 17.28 -13.43 -1.80
C VAL A 118 17.03 -13.38 -3.31
N HIS A 119 17.25 -12.21 -3.94
CA HIS A 119 16.89 -11.96 -5.34
C HIS A 119 18.08 -11.61 -6.24
N SER A 120 19.29 -11.57 -5.71
CA SER A 120 20.46 -11.15 -6.47
C SER A 120 21.57 -12.19 -6.43
N VAL A 121 22.33 -12.24 -7.51
CA VAL A 121 23.60 -13.01 -7.61
C VAL A 121 24.83 -12.14 -7.30
N LEU A 122 24.62 -10.98 -6.67
CA LEU A 122 25.68 -10.03 -6.35
C LEU A 122 26.68 -10.63 -5.36
N GLN A 123 27.94 -10.25 -5.49
CA GLN A 123 28.96 -10.63 -4.53
C GLN A 123 28.79 -9.86 -3.20
N LYS A 124 29.36 -10.39 -2.12
CA LYS A 124 29.24 -9.82 -0.77
C LYS A 124 29.55 -8.32 -0.73
N LYS A 125 30.63 -7.87 -1.39
CA LYS A 125 31.04 -6.46 -1.42
C LYS A 125 30.03 -5.55 -2.16
N GLU A 126 29.42 -6.07 -3.23
CA GLU A 126 28.39 -5.35 -4.00
C GLU A 126 27.10 -5.18 -3.18
N ILE A 127 26.71 -6.24 -2.45
CA ILE A 127 25.57 -6.18 -1.52
C ILE A 127 25.83 -5.16 -0.41
N GLU A 128 27.02 -5.13 0.19
CA GLU A 128 27.40 -4.17 1.22
C GLU A 128 27.33 -2.72 0.70
N ASN A 129 27.78 -2.47 -0.52
CA ASN A 129 27.66 -1.17 -1.17
C ASN A 129 26.21 -0.81 -1.41
N ARG A 130 25.41 -1.76 -1.90
CA ARG A 130 23.97 -1.54 -2.14
C ARG A 130 23.21 -1.23 -0.85
N VAL A 131 23.54 -1.86 0.27
CA VAL A 131 22.98 -1.53 1.60
C VAL A 131 23.24 -0.06 1.96
N LYS A 132 24.48 0.39 1.77
CA LYS A 132 24.85 1.81 2.05
C LYS A 132 24.07 2.78 1.15
N GLU A 133 23.98 2.48 -0.15
CA GLU A 133 23.19 3.27 -1.09
C GLU A 133 21.72 3.37 -0.67
N LEU A 134 21.11 2.26 -0.25
CA LEU A 134 19.72 2.23 0.18
C LEU A 134 19.50 3.02 1.46
N LEU A 135 20.42 2.93 2.44
CA LEU A 135 20.34 3.75 3.66
C LEU A 135 20.40 5.25 3.32
N LEU A 136 21.34 5.66 2.48
CA LEU A 136 21.43 7.06 2.02
C LEU A 136 20.18 7.48 1.24
N LEU A 137 19.65 6.61 0.39
CA LEU A 137 18.46 6.85 -0.42
C LEU A 137 17.24 7.20 0.44
N VAL A 138 17.12 6.56 1.61
CA VAL A 138 16.01 6.83 2.54
C VAL A 138 16.38 7.85 3.63
N GLY A 139 17.55 8.47 3.55
CA GLY A 139 18.01 9.50 4.49
C GLY A 139 18.41 8.96 5.86
N ILE A 140 18.95 7.73 5.92
CA ILE A 140 19.55 7.15 7.12
C ILE A 140 21.08 7.21 6.99
N PRO A 141 21.82 7.75 8.00
CA PRO A 141 23.27 7.75 7.98
C PRO A 141 23.84 6.33 7.89
N VAL A 142 24.91 6.15 7.08
CA VAL A 142 25.53 4.82 6.84
C VAL A 142 26.09 4.22 8.13
N GLU A 143 26.51 5.05 9.08
CA GLU A 143 27.04 4.66 10.38
C GLU A 143 26.02 3.85 11.19
N ARG A 144 24.73 4.03 10.90
CA ARG A 144 23.62 3.31 11.53
C ARG A 144 23.44 1.87 11.00
N VAL A 145 24.22 1.42 10.02
CA VAL A 145 24.09 0.10 9.41
C VAL A 145 24.09 -1.05 10.43
N ASN A 146 24.81 -0.90 11.54
CA ASN A 146 24.89 -1.88 12.62
C ASN A 146 23.89 -1.62 13.75
N SER A 147 23.04 -0.59 13.67
CA SER A 147 22.00 -0.33 14.66
C SER A 147 20.91 -1.40 14.62
N TYR A 148 20.33 -1.66 15.78
CA TYR A 148 19.13 -2.48 15.92
C TYR A 148 17.87 -1.62 15.78
N PRO A 149 16.72 -2.22 15.41
CA PRO A 149 15.47 -1.48 15.26
C PRO A 149 15.08 -0.65 16.49
N ASP A 150 15.35 -1.13 17.70
CA ASP A 150 15.00 -0.44 18.94
C ASP A 150 15.81 0.84 19.19
N GLU A 151 16.96 0.98 18.53
CA GLU A 151 17.80 2.18 18.58
C GLU A 151 17.33 3.28 17.63
N LEU A 152 16.26 3.04 16.85
CA LEU A 152 15.73 3.93 15.84
C LEU A 152 14.38 4.52 16.25
N SER A 153 14.11 5.77 15.84
CA SER A 153 12.77 6.36 15.94
C SER A 153 11.78 5.64 15.02
N GLY A 154 10.47 5.81 15.26
CA GLY A 154 9.42 5.24 14.41
C GLY A 154 9.58 5.61 12.93
N GLY A 155 9.86 6.89 12.64
CA GLY A 155 10.11 7.34 11.26
C GLY A 155 11.39 6.75 10.66
N GLN A 156 12.44 6.53 11.46
CA GLN A 156 13.65 5.86 10.98
C GLN A 156 13.40 4.38 10.68
N ARG A 157 12.63 3.66 11.53
CA ARG A 157 12.22 2.27 11.25
C ARG A 157 11.41 2.20 9.95
N GLN A 158 10.49 3.13 9.73
CA GLN A 158 9.72 3.20 8.49
C GLN A 158 10.63 3.41 7.27
N ARG A 159 11.64 4.27 7.36
CA ARG A 159 12.63 4.48 6.30
C ARG A 159 13.45 3.21 6.02
N VAL A 160 13.80 2.42 7.04
CA VAL A 160 14.46 1.12 6.86
C VAL A 160 13.56 0.14 6.12
N MET A 161 12.26 0.07 6.46
CA MET A 161 11.30 -0.78 5.73
C MET A 161 11.16 -0.35 4.26
N ILE A 162 11.16 0.96 4.00
CA ILE A 162 11.17 1.48 2.62
C ILE A 162 12.46 1.05 1.92
N ALA A 163 13.63 1.14 2.57
CA ALA A 163 14.90 0.69 2.01
C ALA A 163 14.87 -0.81 1.65
N MET A 164 14.30 -1.65 2.52
CA MET A 164 14.13 -3.08 2.25
C MET A 164 13.18 -3.31 1.05
N ALA A 165 12.06 -2.60 0.99
CA ALA A 165 11.13 -2.70 -0.13
C ALA A 165 11.77 -2.26 -1.46
N MET A 166 12.69 -1.28 -1.42
CA MET A 166 13.41 -0.76 -2.59
C MET A 166 14.67 -1.58 -2.96
N SER A 167 14.98 -2.64 -2.22
CA SER A 167 16.23 -3.41 -2.38
C SER A 167 16.50 -3.87 -3.82
N CYS A 168 15.46 -4.28 -4.53
CA CYS A 168 15.52 -4.82 -5.90
C CYS A 168 14.92 -3.89 -6.97
N ASN A 169 14.66 -2.62 -6.67
CA ASN A 169 14.02 -1.66 -7.57
C ASN A 169 12.70 -2.21 -8.16
N PRO A 170 11.68 -2.46 -7.36
CA PRO A 170 10.44 -3.08 -7.81
C PRO A 170 9.71 -2.21 -8.84
N LYS A 171 8.90 -2.84 -9.70
CA LYS A 171 8.04 -2.13 -10.67
C LYS A 171 6.72 -1.65 -10.06
N LEU A 172 6.27 -2.36 -9.01
CA LEU A 172 5.07 -2.02 -8.25
C LEU A 172 5.38 -2.06 -6.77
N LEU A 173 5.14 -0.94 -6.09
CA LEU A 173 5.12 -0.85 -4.64
C LEU A 173 3.68 -0.86 -4.14
N ILE A 174 3.38 -1.75 -3.22
CA ILE A 174 2.14 -1.74 -2.44
C ILE A 174 2.48 -1.16 -1.08
N ALA A 175 1.91 -0.02 -0.72
CA ALA A 175 2.12 0.63 0.57
C ALA A 175 0.82 0.57 1.38
N ASP A 176 0.75 -0.32 2.35
CA ASP A 176 -0.43 -0.53 3.19
C ASP A 176 -0.29 0.31 4.47
N GLU A 177 -0.97 1.44 4.50
CA GLU A 177 -0.97 2.43 5.59
C GLU A 177 0.46 2.79 6.09
N PRO A 178 1.38 3.19 5.20
CA PRO A 178 2.81 3.30 5.53
C PRO A 178 3.14 4.46 6.49
N THR A 179 2.18 5.29 6.82
CA THR A 179 2.37 6.47 7.71
C THR A 179 1.55 6.38 8.99
N THR A 180 0.83 5.28 9.21
CA THR A 180 0.06 5.06 10.45
C THR A 180 0.98 5.09 11.67
N ALA A 181 0.54 5.74 12.74
CA ALA A 181 1.27 5.94 13.99
C ALA A 181 2.54 6.84 13.91
N LEU A 182 2.67 7.63 12.84
CA LEU A 182 3.69 8.68 12.72
C LEU A 182 3.08 10.07 13.00
N ASP A 183 3.89 10.98 13.52
CA ASP A 183 3.49 12.37 13.60
C ASP A 183 3.36 13.04 12.22
N VAL A 184 2.60 14.13 12.13
CA VAL A 184 2.26 14.81 10.87
C VAL A 184 3.51 15.23 10.07
N THR A 185 4.56 15.67 10.77
CA THR A 185 5.81 16.11 10.12
C THR A 185 6.55 14.94 9.50
N VAL A 186 6.69 13.84 10.24
CA VAL A 186 7.34 12.61 9.75
C VAL A 186 6.49 11.97 8.65
N GLN A 187 5.15 11.97 8.77
CA GLN A 187 4.24 11.52 7.72
C GLN A 187 4.51 12.25 6.40
N ALA A 188 4.54 13.59 6.40
CA ALA A 188 4.81 14.38 5.20
C ALA A 188 6.19 14.04 4.58
N GLN A 189 7.21 13.83 5.42
CA GLN A 189 8.55 13.41 4.94
C GLN A 189 8.54 12.03 4.30
N ILE A 190 7.79 11.05 4.85
CA ILE A 190 7.68 9.71 4.28
C ILE A 190 6.91 9.74 2.95
N LEU A 191 5.83 10.51 2.86
CA LEU A 191 5.06 10.66 1.62
C LEU A 191 5.92 11.26 0.51
N LYS A 192 6.66 12.33 0.82
CA LYS A 192 7.60 12.93 -0.12
C LYS A 192 8.69 11.95 -0.55
N LEU A 193 9.26 11.19 0.40
CA LEU A 193 10.26 10.16 0.08
C LEU A 193 9.69 9.11 -0.89
N LEU A 194 8.47 8.61 -0.66
CA LEU A 194 7.84 7.61 -1.53
C LEU A 194 7.56 8.17 -2.93
N ASP A 195 7.11 9.42 -3.05
CA ASP A 195 6.91 10.06 -4.36
C ASP A 195 8.23 10.28 -5.11
N ASP A 196 9.28 10.79 -4.42
CA ASP A 196 10.61 10.95 -4.98
C ASP A 196 11.17 9.61 -5.49
N LEU A 197 11.00 8.51 -4.71
CA LEU A 197 11.43 7.17 -5.10
C LEU A 197 10.64 6.63 -6.29
N LYS A 198 9.31 6.82 -6.31
CA LYS A 198 8.45 6.44 -7.44
C LYS A 198 8.95 7.08 -8.73
N ASN A 199 9.19 8.39 -8.69
CA ASN A 199 9.64 9.15 -9.85
C ASN A 199 11.05 8.73 -10.28
N LYS A 200 12.00 8.61 -9.34
CA LYS A 200 13.39 8.22 -9.61
C LYS A 200 13.52 6.82 -10.21
N LEU A 201 12.70 5.86 -9.74
CA LEU A 201 12.76 4.46 -10.15
C LEU A 201 11.75 4.14 -11.27
N ASN A 202 10.98 5.11 -11.72
CA ASN A 202 9.87 4.92 -12.67
C ASN A 202 8.92 3.77 -12.24
N MET A 203 8.58 3.77 -10.96
CA MET A 203 7.80 2.73 -10.28
C MET A 203 6.32 3.13 -10.21
N SER A 204 5.43 2.16 -10.25
CA SER A 204 4.00 2.38 -9.97
C SER A 204 3.71 2.11 -8.49
N MET A 205 2.69 2.75 -7.94
CA MET A 205 2.35 2.60 -6.54
C MET A 205 0.86 2.32 -6.33
N LEU A 206 0.56 1.32 -5.52
CA LEU A 206 -0.75 1.09 -4.93
C LEU A 206 -0.66 1.52 -3.46
N PHE A 207 -1.24 2.66 -3.13
CA PHE A 207 -1.18 3.24 -1.81
C PHE A 207 -2.49 3.03 -1.06
N ILE A 208 -2.44 2.51 0.13
CA ILE A 208 -3.63 2.25 0.96
C ILE A 208 -3.58 3.18 2.16
N THR A 209 -4.66 3.88 2.41
CA THR A 209 -4.82 4.76 3.57
C THR A 209 -6.28 4.90 3.97
N HIS A 210 -6.53 5.34 5.18
CA HIS A 210 -7.84 5.83 5.62
C HIS A 210 -7.88 7.37 5.67
N ASP A 211 -6.77 8.06 5.39
CA ASP A 211 -6.63 9.51 5.47
C ASP A 211 -6.72 10.15 4.07
N PHE A 212 -7.77 10.92 3.84
CA PHE A 212 -7.99 11.67 2.59
C PHE A 212 -7.02 12.85 2.39
N GLY A 213 -6.44 13.40 3.46
CA GLY A 213 -5.40 14.41 3.35
C GLY A 213 -4.17 13.87 2.62
N VAL A 214 -3.78 12.64 2.95
CA VAL A 214 -2.67 11.94 2.28
C VAL A 214 -2.96 11.69 0.79
N VAL A 215 -4.22 11.41 0.46
CA VAL A 215 -4.61 11.10 -0.93
C VAL A 215 -4.40 12.29 -1.86
N GLU A 216 -4.71 13.50 -1.39
CA GLU A 216 -4.54 14.72 -2.19
C GLU A 216 -3.08 14.94 -2.58
N ASP A 217 -2.15 14.60 -1.67
CA ASP A 217 -0.72 14.82 -1.85
C ASP A 217 -0.04 13.82 -2.80
N ILE A 218 -0.52 12.57 -2.86
CA ILE A 218 0.24 11.49 -3.51
C ILE A 218 -0.50 10.80 -4.65
N ALA A 219 -1.84 10.89 -4.74
CA ALA A 219 -2.63 10.09 -5.67
C ALA A 219 -2.77 10.73 -7.05
N ASP A 220 -2.69 9.91 -8.09
CA ASP A 220 -3.20 10.22 -9.43
C ASP A 220 -4.67 9.78 -9.55
N ASP A 221 -4.96 8.53 -9.12
CA ASP A 221 -6.28 7.92 -9.16
C ASP A 221 -6.71 7.44 -7.76
N VAL A 222 -8.00 7.51 -7.46
CA VAL A 222 -8.57 7.14 -6.17
C VAL A 222 -9.64 6.08 -6.34
N ILE A 223 -9.63 5.10 -5.45
CA ILE A 223 -10.62 4.04 -5.30
C ILE A 223 -11.16 4.11 -3.87
N VAL A 224 -12.46 4.30 -3.71
CA VAL A 224 -13.11 4.32 -2.40
C VAL A 224 -13.74 2.96 -2.15
N MET A 225 -13.32 2.30 -1.08
CA MET A 225 -13.85 1.00 -0.65
C MET A 225 -14.74 1.13 0.60
N PHE A 226 -15.89 0.46 0.56
CA PHE A 226 -16.82 0.37 1.67
C PHE A 226 -17.45 -1.03 1.74
N LYS A 227 -17.43 -1.64 2.93
CA LYS A 227 -18.03 -2.99 3.17
C LYS A 227 -17.64 -4.01 2.09
N GLY A 228 -16.35 -4.06 1.72
CA GLY A 228 -15.81 -5.01 0.74
C GLY A 228 -16.02 -4.65 -0.73
N LYS A 229 -16.65 -3.54 -1.05
CA LYS A 229 -16.98 -3.11 -2.43
C LYS A 229 -16.29 -1.81 -2.80
N ILE A 230 -16.01 -1.64 -4.09
CA ILE A 230 -15.65 -0.33 -4.64
C ILE A 230 -16.94 0.46 -4.86
N VAL A 231 -17.07 1.58 -4.15
CA VAL A 231 -18.27 2.43 -4.21
C VAL A 231 -18.06 3.66 -5.09
N GLU A 232 -16.81 4.12 -5.22
CA GLU A 232 -16.47 5.23 -6.11
C GLU A 232 -15.03 5.07 -6.59
N ARG A 233 -14.73 5.54 -7.81
CA ARG A 233 -13.38 5.63 -8.37
C ARG A 233 -13.28 6.76 -9.38
N GLY A 234 -12.08 7.32 -9.52
CA GLY A 234 -11.81 8.36 -10.51
C GLY A 234 -10.46 9.01 -10.28
N ASP A 235 -10.20 10.05 -11.08
CA ASP A 235 -9.10 10.97 -10.85
C ASP A 235 -9.23 11.62 -9.47
N VAL A 236 -8.10 11.88 -8.81
CA VAL A 236 -8.06 12.44 -7.45
C VAL A 236 -8.89 13.72 -7.33
N LYS A 237 -8.74 14.67 -8.27
CA LYS A 237 -9.47 15.94 -8.25
C LYS A 237 -10.98 15.74 -8.39
N GLN A 238 -11.40 14.75 -9.20
CA GLN A 238 -12.81 14.43 -9.36
C GLN A 238 -13.40 13.87 -8.07
N VAL A 239 -12.75 12.89 -7.45
CA VAL A 239 -13.26 12.21 -6.25
C VAL A 239 -13.28 13.16 -5.05
N LEU A 240 -12.22 13.98 -4.88
CA LEU A 240 -12.14 14.91 -3.74
C LEU A 240 -13.09 16.10 -3.88
N ASN A 241 -13.16 16.73 -5.07
CA ASN A 241 -13.93 17.98 -5.25
C ASN A 241 -15.39 17.75 -5.68
N LYS A 242 -15.69 16.61 -6.34
CA LYS A 242 -17.03 16.30 -6.85
C LYS A 242 -17.42 14.85 -6.54
N PRO A 243 -17.42 14.44 -5.25
CA PRO A 243 -17.78 13.10 -4.87
C PRO A 243 -19.23 12.80 -5.25
N LYS A 244 -19.47 11.60 -5.77
CA LYS A 244 -20.81 11.17 -6.20
C LYS A 244 -21.48 10.31 -5.13
N HIS A 245 -20.74 9.32 -4.62
CA HIS A 245 -21.30 8.36 -3.68
C HIS A 245 -21.51 8.96 -2.28
N PRO A 246 -22.64 8.67 -1.59
CA PRO A 246 -22.96 9.21 -0.26
C PRO A 246 -21.87 8.90 0.77
N TYR A 247 -21.27 7.73 0.73
CA TYR A 247 -20.18 7.35 1.63
C TYR A 247 -18.91 8.21 1.41
N THR A 248 -18.53 8.46 0.16
CA THR A 248 -17.39 9.35 -0.15
C THR A 248 -17.62 10.74 0.38
N LYS A 249 -18.84 11.29 0.21
CA LYS A 249 -19.23 12.58 0.74
C LYS A 249 -19.16 12.62 2.27
N ALA A 250 -19.62 11.56 2.93
CA ALA A 250 -19.59 11.45 4.38
C ALA A 250 -18.14 11.39 4.90
N LEU A 251 -17.27 10.57 4.29
CA LEU A 251 -15.85 10.50 4.65
C LEU A 251 -15.14 11.85 4.49
N LEU A 252 -15.32 12.51 3.34
CA LEU A 252 -14.75 13.84 3.10
C LEU A 252 -15.31 14.88 4.06
N GLY A 253 -16.53 14.67 4.57
CA GLY A 253 -17.14 15.49 5.64
C GLY A 253 -16.41 15.40 6.98
N CYS A 254 -15.71 14.30 7.24
CA CYS A 254 -14.93 14.07 8.46
C CYS A 254 -13.48 14.57 8.36
N VAL A 255 -13.01 15.01 7.19
CA VAL A 255 -11.64 15.51 7.01
C VAL A 255 -11.59 16.99 7.44
N PRO A 256 -10.69 17.37 8.38
CA PRO A 256 -10.47 18.77 8.72
C PRO A 256 -9.97 19.56 7.50
N ASP A 257 -10.40 20.81 7.36
CA ASP A 257 -9.75 21.72 6.43
C ASP A 257 -8.42 22.22 7.02
N ALA A 258 -7.49 22.65 6.15
CA ALA A 258 -6.17 23.15 6.56
C ALA A 258 -6.22 24.34 7.55
N LEU A 259 -7.37 25.03 7.66
CA LEU A 259 -7.58 26.18 8.53
C LEU A 259 -8.39 25.83 9.79
N GLY A 260 -8.83 24.58 9.95
CA GLY A 260 -9.63 24.11 11.09
C GLY A 260 -11.01 24.78 11.20
N ARG A 261 -11.51 25.38 10.12
CA ARG A 261 -12.79 26.13 10.11
C ARG A 261 -13.99 25.26 9.78
N LYS A 262 -13.75 24.10 9.15
CA LYS A 262 -14.82 23.18 8.77
C LYS A 262 -15.35 22.45 9.99
N GLN A 263 -16.64 22.57 10.24
CA GLN A 263 -17.30 21.77 11.26
C GLN A 263 -17.28 20.30 10.83
N LEU A 264 -16.59 19.46 11.59
CA LEU A 264 -16.55 18.03 11.33
C LEU A 264 -17.90 17.40 11.62
N THR A 265 -18.40 16.63 10.69
CA THR A 265 -19.69 15.94 10.83
C THR A 265 -19.41 14.44 10.94
N PRO A 266 -19.66 13.79 12.09
CA PRO A 266 -19.54 12.34 12.22
C PRO A 266 -20.43 11.62 11.21
N ILE A 267 -19.99 10.45 10.75
CA ILE A 267 -20.76 9.64 9.82
C ILE A 267 -22.00 9.10 10.54
N ASP A 268 -23.19 9.49 10.09
CA ASP A 268 -24.46 8.90 10.50
C ASP A 268 -24.75 7.68 9.59
N TYR A 269 -24.38 6.49 10.07
CA TYR A 269 -24.54 5.25 9.30
C TYR A 269 -26.00 4.92 8.98
N VAL A 270 -26.97 5.32 9.83
CA VAL A 270 -28.40 5.09 9.57
C VAL A 270 -28.86 5.91 8.36
N LYS A 271 -28.46 7.19 8.32
CA LYS A 271 -28.75 8.07 7.16
C LYS A 271 -27.98 7.61 5.93
N LEU A 272 -26.74 7.17 6.11
CA LEU A 272 -25.89 6.68 5.02
C LEU A 272 -26.48 5.41 4.37
N ASP A 273 -26.87 4.39 5.14
CA ASP A 273 -27.47 3.18 4.62
C ASP A 273 -28.77 3.48 3.85
N LYS A 274 -29.64 4.38 4.38
CA LYS A 274 -30.83 4.85 3.65
C LYS A 274 -30.49 5.58 2.33
N ALA A 275 -29.40 6.35 2.29
CA ALA A 275 -28.96 7.04 1.08
C ALA A 275 -28.40 6.08 0.04
N ILE A 276 -27.68 5.04 0.48
CA ILE A 276 -27.13 3.98 -0.40
C ILE A 276 -28.24 3.11 -0.99
N GLN A 277 -29.30 2.80 -0.20
CA GLN A 277 -30.45 2.01 -0.69
C GLN A 277 -31.27 2.73 -1.78
N ARG A 278 -31.10 4.03 -1.94
CA ARG A 278 -31.80 4.84 -2.97
C ARG A 278 -30.99 4.99 -4.27
N LEU A 279 -29.78 4.45 -4.35
CA LEU A 279 -28.93 4.38 -5.55
C LEU A 279 -29.25 3.15 -6.38
#